data_fd53140c0966bf82ec657f7d505b8eca
#
_entry.id   fd53140c0966bf82ec657f7d505b8eca
#
_cell.length_a   1.000
_cell.length_b   1.000
_cell.length_c   1.000
_cell.angle_alpha   90.00
_cell.angle_beta   90.00
_cell.angle_gamma   90.00
#
_symmetry.space_group_name_H-M   'P 1'
#
loop_
_entity.id
_entity.type
_entity.pdbx_description
1 polymer ?
#
loop_
_entity_poly.entity_id
_entity_poly.type
_entity_poly.pdbx_seq_one_letter_code
_entity_poly.pdbx_strand_id
1 'polypeptide(L)'
;ALSPLGNGTSQPATESLVATLKGTDYDTGIDLKKLNELTVYFRGVADRLKKDGFLSDKVLKVDVNALIYQVPGGMLSNLINQLKEQGASEKLEEVLQEVPRVRADLGYPPLVTPSSQIVGTQAVLNVICGERYKMITKETKGVARGEYGKLPMAPNPEAIKKILGDEKPIKYSPHDLPPEL
;
A
#
# COMPACT_ATOMS: atom_id res chain seq x y z
N ALA A 1 -16.82 3.25 1.22
CA ALA A 1 -17.39 2.14 0.43
C ALA A 1 -18.64 1.60 1.11
N LEU A 2 -19.64 1.13 0.34
CA LEU A 2 -20.80 0.41 0.91
C LEU A 2 -20.39 -1.01 1.29
N SER A 3 -21.10 -1.61 2.25
CA SER A 3 -20.72 -2.91 2.85
C SER A 3 -20.43 -4.05 1.86
N PRO A 4 -21.10 -4.20 0.71
CA PRO A 4 -20.77 -5.25 -0.25
C PRO A 4 -19.38 -5.13 -0.89
N LEU A 5 -18.81 -3.92 -0.92
CA LEU A 5 -17.50 -3.59 -1.49
C LEU A 5 -16.56 -2.94 -0.45
N GLY A 6 -17.00 -2.87 0.79
CA GLY A 6 -16.25 -2.29 1.91
C GLY A 6 -15.43 -3.32 2.68
N ASN A 7 -14.69 -2.82 3.68
CA ASN A 7 -13.81 -3.61 4.54
C ASN A 7 -12.64 -4.30 3.78
N GLY A 8 -11.99 -5.24 4.42
CA GLY A 8 -10.83 -5.92 3.84
C GLY A 8 -9.77 -4.94 3.36
N THR A 9 -9.40 -5.02 2.10
CA THR A 9 -8.43 -4.12 1.45
C THR A 9 -9.03 -2.78 1.00
N SER A 10 -10.34 -2.57 1.20
CA SER A 10 -11.06 -1.34 0.88
C SER A 10 -11.22 -0.45 2.11
N GLN A 11 -12.04 0.58 1.99
CA GLN A 11 -12.40 1.48 3.09
C GLN A 11 -13.43 0.81 4.02
N PRO A 12 -13.56 1.29 5.29
CA PRO A 12 -14.63 0.84 6.17
C PRO A 12 -16.01 0.99 5.50
N ALA A 13 -16.92 0.10 5.84
CA ALA A 13 -18.30 0.20 5.35
C ALA A 13 -18.96 1.48 5.83
N THR A 14 -19.53 2.26 4.92
CA THR A 14 -20.21 3.53 5.22
C THR A 14 -21.31 3.33 6.25
N GLU A 15 -22.11 2.28 6.10
CA GLU A 15 -23.20 1.93 7.02
C GLU A 15 -22.71 1.73 8.46
N SER A 16 -21.54 1.07 8.62
CA SER A 16 -20.94 0.85 9.94
C SER A 16 -20.49 2.16 10.57
N LEU A 17 -19.86 3.06 9.80
CA LEU A 17 -19.44 4.36 10.27
C LEU A 17 -20.64 5.23 10.68
N VAL A 18 -21.66 5.29 9.83
CA VAL A 18 -22.89 6.06 10.13
C VAL A 18 -23.56 5.54 11.41
N ALA A 19 -23.66 4.21 11.58
CA ALA A 19 -24.23 3.61 12.77
C ALA A 19 -23.39 3.89 14.03
N THR A 20 -22.06 3.81 13.92
CA THR A 20 -21.14 4.04 15.04
C THR A 20 -21.16 5.50 15.51
N LEU A 21 -21.26 6.44 14.58
CA LEU A 21 -21.24 7.88 14.89
C LEU A 21 -22.59 8.43 15.31
N LYS A 22 -23.67 7.66 15.15
CA LYS A 22 -25.02 8.09 15.47
C LYS A 22 -25.16 8.49 16.94
N GLY A 23 -25.70 9.69 17.19
CA GLY A 23 -25.89 10.23 18.53
C GLY A 23 -24.62 10.76 19.19
N THR A 24 -23.51 10.87 18.48
CA THR A 24 -22.28 11.55 18.89
C THR A 24 -22.19 12.94 18.28
N ASP A 25 -21.20 13.73 18.70
CA ASP A 25 -20.89 15.05 18.10
C ASP A 25 -20.51 14.95 16.61
N TYR A 26 -20.23 13.75 16.12
CA TYR A 26 -19.88 13.45 14.73
C TYR A 26 -21.00 12.76 13.96
N ASP A 27 -22.24 12.81 14.47
CA ASP A 27 -23.39 12.23 13.78
C ASP A 27 -23.54 12.81 12.39
N THR A 28 -23.54 11.94 11.40
CA THR A 28 -23.56 12.33 9.98
C THR A 28 -24.94 12.76 9.50
N GLY A 29 -26.00 12.47 10.24
CA GLY A 29 -27.40 12.70 9.82
C GLY A 29 -27.86 11.82 8.65
N ILE A 30 -27.07 10.87 8.18
CA ILE A 30 -27.40 9.98 7.05
C ILE A 30 -28.44 8.95 7.48
N ASP A 31 -29.50 8.83 6.68
CA ASP A 31 -30.55 7.83 6.89
C ASP A 31 -30.07 6.43 6.50
N LEU A 32 -29.92 5.56 7.52
CA LEU A 32 -29.47 4.17 7.32
C LEU A 32 -30.45 3.35 6.46
N LYS A 33 -31.75 3.66 6.45
CA LYS A 33 -32.71 2.94 5.60
C LYS A 33 -32.45 3.22 4.14
N LYS A 34 -32.28 4.50 3.77
CA LYS A 34 -31.93 4.90 2.40
C LYS A 34 -30.57 4.33 1.99
N LEU A 35 -29.61 4.33 2.91
CA LEU A 35 -28.30 3.75 2.67
C LEU A 35 -28.39 2.23 2.41
N ASN A 36 -29.27 1.51 3.13
CA ASN A 36 -29.51 0.11 2.91
C ASN A 36 -30.12 -0.20 1.53
N GLU A 37 -30.98 0.65 0.99
CA GLU A 37 -31.51 0.49 -0.38
C GLU A 37 -30.38 0.47 -1.40
N LEU A 38 -29.43 1.41 -1.28
CA LEU A 38 -28.20 1.44 -2.11
C LEU A 38 -27.36 0.20 -1.90
N THR A 39 -27.22 -0.25 -0.66
CA THR A 39 -26.44 -1.44 -0.30
C THR A 39 -27.01 -2.71 -0.96
N VAL A 40 -28.32 -2.85 -0.98
CA VAL A 40 -28.99 -3.98 -1.66
C VAL A 40 -28.70 -3.98 -3.17
N TYR A 41 -28.76 -2.83 -3.81
CA TYR A 41 -28.38 -2.70 -5.23
C TYR A 41 -26.92 -3.10 -5.46
N PHE A 42 -25.98 -2.54 -4.69
CA PHE A 42 -24.55 -2.81 -4.85
C PHE A 42 -24.15 -4.22 -4.45
N ARG A 43 -24.94 -4.94 -3.66
CA ARG A 43 -24.75 -6.37 -3.41
C ARG A 43 -24.86 -7.17 -4.72
N GLY A 44 -25.88 -6.89 -5.54
CA GLY A 44 -26.01 -7.52 -6.84
C GLY A 44 -24.87 -7.17 -7.80
N VAL A 45 -24.32 -5.95 -7.71
CA VAL A 45 -23.12 -5.55 -8.46
C VAL A 45 -21.90 -6.34 -8.01
N ALA A 46 -21.66 -6.42 -6.68
CA ALA A 46 -20.55 -7.18 -6.12
C ALA A 46 -20.59 -8.66 -6.51
N ASP A 47 -21.78 -9.28 -6.48
CA ASP A 47 -21.95 -10.68 -6.86
C ASP A 47 -21.60 -10.91 -8.32
N ARG A 48 -21.98 -9.99 -9.23
CA ARG A 48 -21.57 -10.05 -10.65
C ARG A 48 -20.07 -9.92 -10.80
N LEU A 49 -19.44 -8.93 -10.15
CA LEU A 49 -17.99 -8.73 -10.21
C LEU A 49 -17.21 -9.94 -9.67
N LYS A 50 -17.73 -10.64 -8.65
CA LYS A 50 -17.15 -11.89 -8.17
C LYS A 50 -17.28 -13.01 -9.21
N LYS A 51 -18.46 -13.17 -9.79
CA LYS A 51 -18.70 -14.17 -10.83
C LYS A 51 -17.82 -13.96 -12.05
N ASP A 52 -17.62 -12.73 -12.45
CA ASP A 52 -16.81 -12.34 -13.61
C ASP A 52 -15.29 -12.33 -13.30
N GLY A 53 -14.89 -12.63 -12.06
CA GLY A 53 -13.48 -12.71 -11.63
C GLY A 53 -12.79 -11.37 -11.38
N PHE A 54 -13.52 -10.25 -11.44
CA PHE A 54 -12.97 -8.92 -11.15
C PHE A 54 -12.84 -8.64 -9.65
N LEU A 55 -13.61 -9.32 -8.79
CA LEU A 55 -13.60 -9.16 -7.35
C LEU A 55 -13.32 -10.52 -6.67
N SER A 56 -12.26 -10.57 -5.87
CA SER A 56 -11.90 -11.76 -5.12
C SER A 56 -12.35 -11.65 -3.66
N ASP A 57 -12.92 -12.72 -3.11
CA ASP A 57 -13.25 -12.78 -1.68
C ASP A 57 -12.02 -12.64 -0.78
N LYS A 58 -10.82 -12.95 -1.29
CA LYS A 58 -9.56 -12.79 -0.54
C LYS A 58 -9.29 -11.33 -0.17
N VAL A 59 -9.66 -10.39 -1.06
CA VAL A 59 -9.44 -8.95 -0.83
C VAL A 59 -10.54 -8.30 0.02
N LEU A 60 -11.67 -8.99 0.23
CA LEU A 60 -12.78 -8.51 1.06
C LEU A 60 -12.70 -8.97 2.52
N LYS A 61 -11.80 -9.90 2.84
CA LYS A 61 -11.61 -10.38 4.22
C LYS A 61 -10.81 -9.38 5.02
N VAL A 62 -11.23 -9.14 6.26
CA VAL A 62 -10.42 -8.41 7.24
C VAL A 62 -9.29 -9.33 7.67
N ASP A 63 -8.06 -8.88 7.48
CA ASP A 63 -6.85 -9.60 7.90
C ASP A 63 -5.99 -8.67 8.76
N VAL A 64 -5.83 -9.03 10.02
CA VAL A 64 -4.98 -8.28 10.98
C VAL A 64 -3.49 -8.29 10.58
N ASN A 65 -3.08 -9.23 9.76
CA ASN A 65 -1.72 -9.27 9.20
C ASN A 65 -1.39 -8.01 8.39
N ALA A 66 -2.40 -7.33 7.83
CA ALA A 66 -2.21 -6.02 7.19
C ALA A 66 -1.59 -4.98 8.14
N LEU A 67 -1.89 -5.05 9.43
CA LEU A 67 -1.28 -4.18 10.45
C LEU A 67 0.15 -4.62 10.80
N ILE A 68 0.40 -5.93 10.82
CA ILE A 68 1.73 -6.50 11.13
C ILE A 68 2.70 -6.20 10.01
N TYR A 69 2.30 -6.47 8.77
CA TYR A 69 3.13 -6.25 7.59
C TYR A 69 3.08 -4.81 7.06
N GLN A 70 2.22 -3.96 7.66
CA GLN A 70 2.08 -2.55 7.29
C GLN A 70 1.71 -2.34 5.81
N VAL A 71 1.01 -3.30 5.20
CA VAL A 71 0.65 -3.29 3.78
C VAL A 71 -0.77 -2.77 3.59
N PRO A 72 -0.96 -1.57 3.01
CA PRO A 72 -2.28 -1.07 2.64
C PRO A 72 -2.96 -1.98 1.60
N GLY A 73 -4.30 -2.01 1.63
CA GLY A 73 -5.08 -2.92 0.78
C GLY A 73 -4.78 -2.87 -0.71
N GLY A 74 -4.64 -1.67 -1.28
CA GLY A 74 -4.26 -1.51 -2.69
C GLY A 74 -2.87 -2.05 -2.99
N MET A 75 -1.93 -1.92 -2.06
CA MET A 75 -0.59 -2.48 -2.18
C MET A 75 -0.60 -4.01 -2.18
N LEU A 76 -1.40 -4.65 -1.31
CA LEU A 76 -1.53 -6.11 -1.25
C LEU A 76 -1.98 -6.68 -2.59
N SER A 77 -2.99 -6.08 -3.22
CA SER A 77 -3.48 -6.52 -4.53
C SER A 77 -2.40 -6.43 -5.60
N ASN A 78 -1.60 -5.36 -5.59
CA ASN A 78 -0.48 -5.19 -6.52
C ASN A 78 0.62 -6.25 -6.29
N LEU A 79 0.97 -6.54 -5.03
CA LEU A 79 1.96 -7.57 -4.70
C LEU A 79 1.52 -8.95 -5.17
N ILE A 80 0.26 -9.31 -4.95
CA ILE A 80 -0.31 -10.58 -5.44
C ILE A 80 -0.21 -10.68 -6.96
N ASN A 81 -0.57 -9.63 -7.68
CA ASN A 81 -0.49 -9.61 -9.14
C ASN A 81 0.96 -9.70 -9.64
N GLN A 82 1.88 -8.94 -9.07
CA GLN A 82 3.30 -9.01 -9.43
C GLN A 82 3.89 -10.41 -9.22
N LEU A 83 3.59 -11.03 -8.08
CA LEU A 83 4.06 -12.40 -7.81
C LEU A 83 3.44 -13.43 -8.75
N LYS A 84 2.16 -13.25 -9.12
CA LYS A 84 1.49 -14.12 -10.10
C LYS A 84 2.14 -14.00 -11.48
N GLU A 85 2.44 -12.79 -11.95
CA GLU A 85 3.13 -12.54 -13.21
C GLU A 85 4.54 -13.15 -13.24
N GLN A 86 5.21 -13.21 -12.09
CA GLN A 86 6.54 -13.82 -11.94
C GLN A 86 6.50 -15.32 -11.66
N GLY A 87 5.31 -15.95 -11.60
CA GLY A 87 5.15 -17.36 -11.28
C GLY A 87 5.60 -17.74 -9.86
N ALA A 88 5.57 -16.78 -8.92
CA ALA A 88 6.09 -16.92 -7.57
C ALA A 88 5.02 -16.61 -6.50
N SER A 89 3.77 -16.99 -6.75
CA SER A 89 2.62 -16.70 -5.86
C SER A 89 2.78 -17.31 -4.46
N GLU A 90 3.55 -18.38 -4.32
CA GLU A 90 3.86 -19.05 -3.04
C GLU A 90 4.75 -18.20 -2.13
N LYS A 91 5.47 -17.22 -2.68
CA LYS A 91 6.38 -16.33 -1.92
C LYS A 91 5.70 -15.11 -1.30
N LEU A 92 4.36 -15.04 -1.34
CA LEU A 92 3.63 -13.88 -0.84
C LEU A 92 3.96 -13.60 0.64
N GLU A 93 4.01 -14.61 1.47
CA GLU A 93 4.31 -14.47 2.91
C GLU A 93 5.71 -13.88 3.15
N GLU A 94 6.72 -14.37 2.40
CA GLU A 94 8.09 -13.84 2.48
C GLU A 94 8.14 -12.37 2.05
N VAL A 95 7.42 -12.00 1.00
CA VAL A 95 7.33 -10.62 0.53
C VAL A 95 6.65 -9.72 1.57
N LEU A 96 5.58 -10.18 2.19
CA LEU A 96 4.89 -9.43 3.25
C LEU A 96 5.81 -9.17 4.45
N GLN A 97 6.65 -10.12 4.82
CA GLN A 97 7.66 -9.95 5.88
C GLN A 97 8.80 -9.02 5.46
N GLU A 98 9.13 -8.96 4.17
CA GLU A 98 10.19 -8.10 3.65
C GLU A 98 9.76 -6.64 3.50
N VAL A 99 8.47 -6.34 3.28
CA VAL A 99 7.95 -4.98 3.13
C VAL A 99 8.32 -4.06 4.30
N PRO A 100 8.09 -4.42 5.58
CA PRO A 100 8.49 -3.58 6.71
C PRO A 100 10.00 -3.34 6.78
N ARG A 101 10.81 -4.32 6.37
CA ARG A 101 12.27 -4.20 6.35
C ARG A 101 12.75 -3.21 5.30
N VAL A 102 12.22 -3.31 4.07
CA VAL A 102 12.53 -2.35 3.00
C VAL A 102 12.05 -0.95 3.39
N ARG A 103 10.86 -0.84 3.99
CA ARG A 103 10.34 0.43 4.49
C ARG A 103 11.26 1.06 5.53
N ALA A 104 11.74 0.29 6.50
CA ALA A 104 12.67 0.75 7.51
C ALA A 104 14.00 1.20 6.91
N ASP A 105 14.56 0.40 5.99
CA ASP A 105 15.80 0.75 5.30
C ASP A 105 15.73 2.05 4.52
N LEU A 106 14.57 2.35 3.95
CA LEU A 106 14.32 3.59 3.19
C LEU A 106 13.87 4.77 4.07
N GLY A 107 13.94 4.67 5.41
CA GLY A 107 13.60 5.78 6.32
C GLY A 107 12.10 5.98 6.54
N TYR A 108 11.33 4.90 6.49
CA TYR A 108 9.90 4.86 6.78
C TYR A 108 9.04 5.76 5.88
N PRO A 109 9.19 5.74 4.54
CA PRO A 109 8.30 6.49 3.68
C PRO A 109 6.84 6.11 3.96
N PRO A 110 5.89 7.07 3.88
CA PRO A 110 4.47 6.75 3.98
C PRO A 110 4.07 5.80 2.85
N LEU A 111 3.29 4.75 3.17
CA LEU A 111 2.88 3.76 2.18
C LEU A 111 1.64 4.22 1.40
N VAL A 112 1.80 5.28 0.64
CA VAL A 112 0.85 5.84 -0.33
C VAL A 112 1.50 5.86 -1.71
N THR A 113 0.74 6.10 -2.77
CA THR A 113 1.29 6.22 -4.13
C THR A 113 2.19 7.47 -4.21
N PRO A 114 3.43 7.40 -4.74
CA PRO A 114 4.06 6.22 -5.37
C PRO A 114 4.89 5.35 -4.42
N SER A 115 5.19 5.79 -3.20
CA SER A 115 6.14 5.14 -2.28
C SER A 115 5.73 3.72 -1.87
N SER A 116 4.42 3.43 -1.77
CA SER A 116 3.94 2.08 -1.52
C SER A 116 4.32 1.10 -2.65
N GLN A 117 4.27 1.56 -3.89
CA GLN A 117 4.69 0.75 -5.05
C GLN A 117 6.20 0.54 -5.06
N ILE A 118 6.98 1.58 -4.74
CA ILE A 118 8.45 1.50 -4.68
C ILE A 118 8.89 0.47 -3.63
N VAL A 119 8.37 0.58 -2.41
CA VAL A 119 8.67 -0.35 -1.31
C VAL A 119 8.22 -1.77 -1.66
N GLY A 120 7.01 -1.93 -2.20
CA GLY A 120 6.45 -3.23 -2.57
C GLY A 120 7.26 -3.93 -3.67
N THR A 121 7.55 -3.22 -4.76
CA THR A 121 8.31 -3.79 -5.87
C THR A 121 9.73 -4.17 -5.43
N GLN A 122 10.38 -3.34 -4.61
CA GLN A 122 11.70 -3.69 -4.07
C GLN A 122 11.65 -4.89 -3.14
N ALA A 123 10.61 -5.05 -2.31
CA ALA A 123 10.44 -6.24 -1.48
C ALA A 123 10.27 -7.51 -2.33
N VAL A 124 9.46 -7.45 -3.40
CA VAL A 124 9.30 -8.56 -4.35
C VAL A 124 10.64 -8.93 -4.97
N LEU A 125 11.43 -7.97 -5.45
CA LEU A 125 12.74 -8.22 -6.05
C LEU A 125 13.72 -8.84 -5.05
N ASN A 126 13.77 -8.35 -3.81
CA ASN A 126 14.62 -8.91 -2.76
C ASN A 126 14.34 -10.41 -2.53
N VAL A 127 13.06 -10.78 -2.50
CA VAL A 127 12.63 -12.16 -2.26
C VAL A 127 12.87 -13.05 -3.50
N ILE A 128 12.52 -12.56 -4.69
CA ILE A 128 12.69 -13.34 -5.93
C ILE A 128 14.18 -13.60 -6.21
N CYS A 129 15.03 -12.59 -6.01
CA CYS A 129 16.48 -12.71 -6.23
C CYS A 129 17.21 -13.48 -5.12
N GLY A 130 16.53 -13.79 -3.99
CA GLY A 130 17.12 -14.47 -2.84
C GLY A 130 18.19 -13.66 -2.11
N GLU A 131 18.41 -12.42 -2.51
CA GLU A 131 19.36 -11.49 -1.90
C GLU A 131 18.82 -10.06 -1.94
N ARG A 132 18.86 -9.38 -0.77
CA ARG A 132 18.37 -8.02 -0.61
C ARG A 132 19.22 -7.03 -1.42
N TYR A 133 18.55 -6.20 -2.22
CA TYR A 133 19.16 -5.17 -3.06
C TYR A 133 20.15 -5.70 -4.11
N LYS A 134 20.00 -6.97 -4.55
CA LYS A 134 20.73 -7.50 -5.70
C LYS A 134 20.23 -6.87 -7.00
N MET A 135 18.92 -6.73 -7.13
CA MET A 135 18.27 -5.93 -8.17
C MET A 135 17.60 -4.73 -7.51
N ILE A 136 17.84 -3.55 -8.06
CA ILE A 136 17.40 -2.28 -7.49
C ILE A 136 16.66 -1.50 -8.57
N THR A 137 15.43 -1.06 -8.28
CA THR A 137 14.66 -0.26 -9.22
C THR A 137 15.22 1.18 -9.28
N LYS A 138 14.94 1.86 -10.39
CA LYS A 138 15.29 3.28 -10.57
C LYS A 138 14.64 4.14 -9.47
N GLU A 139 13.39 3.83 -9.15
CA GLU A 139 12.59 4.53 -8.15
C GLU A 139 13.15 4.32 -6.74
N THR A 140 13.58 3.10 -6.40
CA THR A 140 14.26 2.82 -5.11
C THR A 140 15.56 3.61 -4.98
N LYS A 141 16.34 3.70 -6.06
CA LYS A 141 17.52 4.58 -6.09
C LYS A 141 17.16 6.05 -5.92
N GLY A 142 16.07 6.51 -6.55
CA GLY A 142 15.56 7.87 -6.41
C GLY A 142 15.19 8.21 -4.95
N VAL A 143 14.50 7.31 -4.25
CA VAL A 143 14.21 7.48 -2.81
C VAL A 143 15.50 7.55 -2.00
N ALA A 144 16.45 6.65 -2.24
CA ALA A 144 17.73 6.61 -1.55
C ALA A 144 18.59 7.87 -1.81
N ARG A 145 18.47 8.47 -2.99
CA ARG A 145 19.13 9.74 -3.32
C ARG A 145 18.46 10.96 -2.67
N GLY A 146 17.18 10.86 -2.27
CA GLY A 146 16.41 11.98 -1.74
C GLY A 146 15.55 12.71 -2.79
N GLU A 147 15.34 12.15 -3.98
CA GLU A 147 14.50 12.73 -5.05
C GLU A 147 13.02 12.87 -4.66
N TYR A 148 12.57 12.11 -3.66
CA TYR A 148 11.19 12.11 -3.16
C TYR A 148 11.00 12.99 -1.90
N GLY A 149 11.99 13.84 -1.58
CA GLY A 149 11.92 14.77 -0.47
C GLY A 149 12.37 14.19 0.88
N LYS A 150 12.06 14.91 1.96
CA LYS A 150 12.49 14.54 3.31
C LYS A 150 11.73 13.32 3.83
N LEU A 151 12.48 12.31 4.25
CA LEU A 151 11.92 11.10 4.86
C LEU A 151 11.59 11.30 6.35
N PRO A 152 10.61 10.56 6.90
CA PRO A 152 10.24 10.63 8.31
C PRO A 152 11.39 10.30 9.27
N MET A 153 12.23 9.35 8.89
CA MET A 153 13.40 8.94 9.66
C MET A 153 14.64 8.84 8.77
N ALA A 154 15.81 8.83 9.40
CA ALA A 154 17.06 8.60 8.68
C ALA A 154 17.05 7.18 8.07
N PRO A 155 17.34 7.03 6.77
CA PRO A 155 17.48 5.72 6.15
C PRO A 155 18.64 4.91 6.75
N ASN A 156 18.56 3.59 6.62
CA ASN A 156 19.62 2.69 7.05
C ASN A 156 20.90 2.91 6.22
N PRO A 157 22.03 3.33 6.82
CA PRO A 157 23.25 3.67 6.06
C PRO A 157 23.81 2.50 5.26
N GLU A 158 23.72 1.25 5.77
CA GLU A 158 24.20 0.07 5.07
C GLU A 158 23.35 -0.24 3.84
N ALA A 159 22.02 -0.13 3.97
CA ALA A 159 21.11 -0.30 2.86
C ALA A 159 21.32 0.79 1.79
N ILE A 160 21.45 2.05 2.20
CA ILE A 160 21.73 3.16 1.27
C ILE A 160 23.05 2.95 0.53
N LYS A 161 24.10 2.52 1.21
CA LYS A 161 25.38 2.19 0.57
C LYS A 161 25.23 1.06 -0.45
N LYS A 162 24.43 0.04 -0.14
CA LYS A 162 24.15 -1.08 -1.05
C LYS A 162 23.33 -0.63 -2.26
N ILE A 163 22.37 0.29 -2.06
CA ILE A 163 21.49 0.81 -3.12
C ILE A 163 22.22 1.79 -4.05
N LEU A 164 22.99 2.70 -3.49
CA LEU A 164 23.64 3.79 -4.25
C LEU A 164 25.08 3.45 -4.68
N GLY A 165 25.75 2.52 -4.00
CA GLY A 165 27.18 2.31 -4.20
C GLY A 165 27.98 3.58 -3.84
N ASP A 166 28.69 4.13 -4.82
CA ASP A 166 29.50 5.34 -4.66
C ASP A 166 28.72 6.66 -4.92
N GLU A 167 27.45 6.55 -5.34
CA GLU A 167 26.60 7.72 -5.56
C GLU A 167 26.26 8.39 -4.22
N LYS A 168 26.28 9.73 -4.19
CA LYS A 168 25.95 10.51 -2.99
C LYS A 168 24.48 10.91 -3.00
N PRO A 169 23.80 10.89 -1.84
CA PRO A 169 22.46 11.48 -1.72
C PRO A 169 22.47 12.96 -2.09
N ILE A 170 21.39 13.41 -2.72
CA ILE A 170 21.19 14.81 -3.06
C ILE A 170 20.85 15.57 -1.78
N LYS A 171 21.54 16.64 -1.49
CA LYS A 171 21.15 17.57 -0.43
C LYS A 171 20.12 18.54 -1.03
N TYR A 172 18.85 18.24 -0.79
CA TYR A 172 17.75 19.13 -1.19
C TYR A 172 17.58 20.25 -0.16
N SER A 173 17.60 21.50 -0.64
CA SER A 173 16.95 22.61 0.03
C SER A 173 15.76 23.05 -0.83
N PRO A 174 14.54 23.22 -0.27
CA PRO A 174 13.42 23.78 -1.04
C PRO A 174 13.72 25.15 -1.65
N HIS A 175 14.69 25.89 -1.08
CA HIS A 175 15.15 27.18 -1.61
C HIS A 175 16.05 27.08 -2.84
N ASP A 176 16.57 25.89 -3.12
CA ASP A 176 17.47 25.66 -4.28
C ASP A 176 16.67 25.26 -5.54
N LEU A 177 15.35 25.06 -5.42
CA LEU A 177 14.48 24.79 -6.55
C LEU A 177 14.15 26.11 -7.26
N PRO A 178 14.27 26.16 -8.62
CA PRO A 178 13.79 27.32 -9.35
C PRO A 178 12.28 27.49 -9.11
N PRO A 179 11.79 28.75 -9.01
CA PRO A 179 10.37 28.98 -8.92
C PRO A 179 9.68 28.36 -10.14
N GLU A 180 8.65 27.55 -9.90
CA GLU A 180 7.79 27.08 -10.98
C GLU A 180 7.11 28.29 -11.64
N LEU A 181 7.25 28.39 -12.95
CA LEU A 181 6.63 29.44 -13.77
C LEU A 181 5.16 29.13 -14.02
#